data_0e8f5e6336ace0dea14e725126b9019a
#
_entry.id   0e8f5e6336ace0dea14e725126b9019a
#
_cell.length_a   1.000
_cell.length_b   1.000
_cell.length_c   1.000
_cell.angle_alpha   90.00
_cell.angle_beta   90.00
_cell.angle_gamma   90.00
#
_symmetry.space_group_name_H-M   'P 1'
#
loop_
_entity.id
_entity.type
_entity.pdbx_description
1 polymer ?
#
loop_
_entity_poly.entity_id
_entity_poly.type
_entity_poly.pdbx_seq_one_letter_code
_entity_poly.pdbx_strand_id
1 'polypeptide(L)'
;MDIQSLQTELNDKHPKEILKSIYATGGDIAISFSGAEDVILIDMACKLGIKPRVFTLDTGRLHPETYRFMQTVMDHYQIKINVLVPDPIQLQQFTDTKGLFSFYTDGHKECCDIRKVAPLKKFLAGLSTWVTGQRRDQSSATRHSLNVVESDTHFSGPNKDLIKYNPLCHWSSEQV
;
A
#
# COMPACT_ATOMS: atom_id res chain seq x y z
N MET A 1 -16.75 7.96 -11.86
CA MET A 1 -17.06 6.49 -11.89
C MET A 1 -17.68 6.16 -10.53
N ASP A 2 -18.83 5.49 -10.51
CA ASP A 2 -19.50 5.18 -9.24
C ASP A 2 -18.79 4.01 -8.55
N ILE A 3 -18.28 4.24 -7.35
CA ILE A 3 -17.53 3.24 -6.55
C ILE A 3 -18.40 2.04 -6.18
N GLN A 4 -19.69 2.27 -5.95
CA GLN A 4 -20.61 1.21 -5.58
C GLN A 4 -20.87 0.23 -6.75
N SER A 5 -20.97 0.74 -7.95
CA SER A 5 -21.06 -0.05 -9.18
C SER A 5 -19.78 -0.86 -9.41
N LEU A 6 -18.60 -0.23 -9.24
CA LEU A 6 -17.30 -0.91 -9.34
C LEU A 6 -17.13 -2.01 -8.28
N GLN A 7 -17.53 -1.73 -7.05
CA GLN A 7 -17.47 -2.72 -5.97
C GLN A 7 -18.35 -3.94 -6.30
N THR A 8 -19.56 -3.70 -6.80
CA THR A 8 -20.48 -4.79 -7.19
C THR A 8 -19.92 -5.62 -8.34
N GLU A 9 -19.36 -4.97 -9.35
CA GLU A 9 -18.78 -5.64 -10.52
C GLU A 9 -17.56 -6.48 -10.18
N LEU A 10 -16.69 -5.98 -9.29
CA LEU A 10 -15.38 -6.56 -9.02
C LEU A 10 -15.34 -7.48 -7.79
N ASN A 11 -16.38 -7.46 -6.95
CA ASN A 11 -16.40 -8.16 -5.67
C ASN A 11 -15.99 -9.64 -5.75
N ASP A 12 -16.51 -10.36 -6.73
CA ASP A 12 -16.31 -11.81 -6.87
C ASP A 12 -15.30 -12.16 -7.99
N LYS A 13 -14.60 -11.16 -8.52
CA LYS A 13 -13.62 -11.37 -9.59
C LYS A 13 -12.31 -11.90 -9.03
N HIS A 14 -11.61 -12.69 -9.84
CA HIS A 14 -10.26 -13.10 -9.52
C HIS A 14 -9.31 -11.89 -9.49
N PRO A 15 -8.31 -11.84 -8.58
CA PRO A 15 -7.39 -10.69 -8.45
C PRO A 15 -6.72 -10.25 -9.76
N LYS A 16 -6.39 -11.17 -10.66
CA LYS A 16 -5.87 -10.82 -12.00
C LYS A 16 -6.86 -10.02 -12.85
N GLU A 17 -8.15 -10.36 -12.78
CA GLU A 17 -9.19 -9.65 -13.52
C GLU A 17 -9.40 -8.26 -12.94
N ILE A 18 -9.34 -8.14 -11.60
CA ILE A 18 -9.39 -6.86 -10.90
C ILE A 18 -8.21 -5.98 -11.33
N LEU A 19 -6.98 -6.51 -11.31
CA LEU A 19 -5.79 -5.78 -11.77
C LEU A 19 -5.93 -5.34 -13.24
N LYS A 20 -6.38 -6.24 -14.12
CA LYS A 20 -6.62 -5.91 -15.53
C LYS A 20 -7.62 -4.76 -15.68
N SER A 21 -8.72 -4.78 -14.93
CA SER A 21 -9.71 -3.70 -14.92
C SER A 21 -9.11 -2.37 -14.43
N ILE A 22 -8.35 -2.39 -13.32
CA ILE A 22 -7.69 -1.20 -12.76
C ILE A 22 -6.77 -0.55 -13.80
N TYR A 23 -5.89 -1.32 -14.42
CA TYR A 23 -4.93 -0.76 -15.39
C TYR A 23 -5.56 -0.38 -16.72
N ALA A 24 -6.72 -0.92 -17.07
CA ALA A 24 -7.49 -0.49 -18.24
C ALA A 24 -8.10 0.92 -18.08
N THR A 25 -8.32 1.39 -16.86
CA THR A 25 -8.84 2.75 -16.63
C THR A 25 -7.82 3.84 -16.92
N GLY A 26 -6.54 3.50 -16.93
CA GLY A 26 -5.44 4.46 -17.03
C GLY A 26 -5.26 5.28 -15.74
N GLY A 27 -4.40 6.28 -15.81
CA GLY A 27 -4.11 7.18 -14.69
C GLY A 27 -2.88 6.78 -13.88
N ASP A 28 -2.66 7.52 -12.78
CA ASP A 28 -1.53 7.30 -11.88
C ASP A 28 -1.86 6.20 -10.87
N ILE A 29 -1.41 5.00 -11.16
CA ILE A 29 -1.69 3.79 -10.37
C ILE A 29 -0.39 3.32 -9.71
N ALA A 30 -0.44 2.92 -8.43
CA ALA A 30 0.68 2.27 -7.76
C ALA A 30 0.23 1.10 -6.87
N ILE A 31 1.08 0.08 -6.77
CA ILE A 31 0.91 -1.06 -5.87
C ILE A 31 1.72 -0.81 -4.61
N SER A 32 1.08 -0.93 -3.45
CA SER A 32 1.73 -0.92 -2.15
C SER A 32 2.42 -2.27 -1.91
N PHE A 33 3.67 -2.22 -1.49
CA PHE A 33 4.45 -3.37 -1.10
C PHE A 33 4.87 -3.22 0.36
N SER A 34 4.31 -4.02 1.24
CA SER A 34 4.59 -3.99 2.68
C SER A 34 5.22 -5.27 3.22
N GLY A 35 5.18 -6.35 2.45
CA GLY A 35 5.72 -7.64 2.85
C GLY A 35 5.67 -8.70 1.76
N ALA A 36 6.02 -9.94 2.13
CA ALA A 36 6.13 -11.05 1.19
C ALA A 36 4.81 -11.37 0.47
N GLU A 37 3.71 -11.23 1.15
CA GLU A 37 2.36 -11.52 0.60
C GLU A 37 1.97 -10.57 -0.55
N ASP A 38 2.47 -9.33 -0.55
CA ASP A 38 2.15 -8.36 -1.60
C ASP A 38 2.83 -8.67 -2.94
N VAL A 39 3.85 -9.55 -2.94
CA VAL A 39 4.55 -9.98 -4.17
C VAL A 39 3.59 -10.60 -5.18
N ILE A 40 2.55 -11.27 -4.69
CA ILE A 40 1.57 -11.91 -5.58
C ILE A 40 0.87 -10.89 -6.50
N LEU A 41 0.64 -9.66 -6.03
CA LEU A 41 0.05 -8.60 -6.86
C LEU A 41 1.03 -8.11 -7.93
N ILE A 42 2.31 -8.03 -7.57
CA ILE A 42 3.39 -7.67 -8.51
C ILE A 42 3.53 -8.76 -9.57
N ASP A 43 3.57 -10.02 -9.15
CA ASP A 43 3.64 -11.18 -10.04
C ASP A 43 2.47 -11.21 -11.03
N MET A 44 1.26 -11.04 -10.52
CA MET A 44 0.04 -11.01 -11.35
C MET A 44 0.08 -9.86 -12.36
N ALA A 45 0.50 -8.66 -11.96
CA ALA A 45 0.63 -7.51 -12.85
C ALA A 45 1.68 -7.77 -13.94
N CYS A 46 2.86 -8.27 -13.57
CA CYS A 46 3.91 -8.60 -14.53
C CYS A 46 3.48 -9.70 -15.52
N LYS A 47 2.78 -10.73 -15.06
CA LYS A 47 2.22 -11.79 -15.92
C LYS A 47 1.13 -11.30 -16.87
N LEU A 48 0.51 -10.16 -16.58
CA LEU A 48 -0.41 -9.46 -17.49
C LEU A 48 0.32 -8.52 -18.49
N GLY A 49 1.65 -8.49 -18.47
CA GLY A 49 2.46 -7.60 -19.30
C GLY A 49 2.49 -6.15 -18.79
N ILE A 50 1.99 -5.90 -17.57
CA ILE A 50 1.98 -4.59 -16.93
C ILE A 50 3.35 -4.36 -16.28
N LYS A 51 3.88 -3.14 -16.40
CA LYS A 51 5.04 -2.68 -15.63
C LYS A 51 4.51 -1.84 -14.45
N PRO A 52 4.24 -2.45 -13.28
CA PRO A 52 3.61 -1.74 -12.19
C PRO A 52 4.56 -0.71 -11.57
N ARG A 53 4.01 0.45 -11.20
CA ARG A 53 4.66 1.35 -10.26
C ARG A 53 4.45 0.77 -8.87
N VAL A 54 5.54 0.46 -8.16
CA VAL A 54 5.49 -0.15 -6.83
C VAL A 54 6.12 0.80 -5.81
N PHE A 55 5.56 0.87 -4.61
CA PHE A 55 6.13 1.64 -3.51
C PHE A 55 6.10 0.87 -2.20
N THR A 56 7.00 1.23 -1.31
CA THR A 56 7.07 0.73 0.07
C THR A 56 7.37 1.87 1.03
N LEU A 57 7.02 1.67 2.30
CA LEU A 57 7.38 2.58 3.38
C LEU A 57 8.62 2.07 4.11
N ASP A 58 9.68 2.85 4.08
CA ASP A 58 10.81 2.66 4.99
C ASP A 58 10.69 3.62 6.17
N THR A 59 10.32 3.06 7.29
CA THR A 59 10.16 3.82 8.55
C THR A 59 11.49 4.17 9.22
N GLY A 60 12.63 3.77 8.64
CA GLY A 60 13.95 3.80 9.26
C GLY A 60 14.12 2.75 10.37
N ARG A 61 13.24 1.71 10.38
CA ARG A 61 13.21 0.62 11.37
C ARG A 61 12.90 -0.73 10.75
N LEU A 62 13.18 -0.88 9.47
CA LEU A 62 13.02 -2.16 8.79
C LEU A 62 14.19 -3.08 9.12
N HIS A 63 13.92 -4.38 9.16
CA HIS A 63 14.96 -5.39 9.32
C HIS A 63 15.82 -5.52 8.05
N PRO A 64 17.11 -5.87 8.15
CA PRO A 64 17.97 -6.08 7.00
C PRO A 64 17.41 -7.08 5.98
N GLU A 65 16.69 -8.10 6.46
CA GLU A 65 16.00 -9.09 5.63
C GLU A 65 14.97 -8.47 4.70
N THR A 66 14.27 -7.44 5.17
CA THR A 66 13.27 -6.71 4.37
C THR A 66 13.94 -6.01 3.18
N TYR A 67 15.09 -5.37 3.38
CA TYR A 67 15.83 -4.73 2.29
C TYR A 67 16.36 -5.75 1.27
N ARG A 68 16.90 -6.89 1.76
CA ARG A 68 17.36 -7.98 0.88
C ARG A 68 16.20 -8.55 0.06
N PHE A 69 15.04 -8.72 0.71
CA PHE A 69 13.85 -9.20 0.02
C PHE A 69 13.34 -8.21 -1.03
N MET A 70 13.28 -6.92 -0.72
CA MET A 70 12.95 -5.87 -1.72
C MET A 70 13.89 -5.93 -2.91
N GLN A 71 15.21 -6.07 -2.68
CA GLN A 71 16.18 -6.19 -3.76
C GLN A 71 15.92 -7.43 -4.61
N THR A 72 15.65 -8.58 -3.99
CA THR A 72 15.30 -9.82 -4.69
C THR A 72 14.08 -9.64 -5.60
N VAL A 73 13.03 -8.97 -5.10
CA VAL A 73 11.82 -8.67 -5.88
C VAL A 73 12.12 -7.75 -7.06
N MET A 74 12.90 -6.69 -6.83
CA MET A 74 13.31 -5.77 -7.91
C MET A 74 14.09 -6.48 -9.01
N ASP A 75 15.02 -7.34 -8.62
CA ASP A 75 15.87 -8.08 -9.56
C ASP A 75 15.08 -9.15 -10.32
N HIS A 76 14.17 -9.85 -9.64
CA HIS A 76 13.37 -10.91 -10.27
C HIS A 76 12.39 -10.36 -11.31
N TYR A 77 11.66 -9.31 -10.98
CA TYR A 77 10.64 -8.73 -11.86
C TYR A 77 11.17 -7.60 -12.76
N GLN A 78 12.45 -7.24 -12.63
CA GLN A 78 13.08 -6.12 -13.37
C GLN A 78 12.29 -4.82 -13.22
N ILE A 79 11.83 -4.53 -11.99
CA ILE A 79 11.08 -3.34 -11.62
C ILE A 79 11.86 -2.48 -10.63
N LYS A 80 11.37 -1.26 -10.41
CA LYS A 80 11.85 -0.39 -9.32
C LYS A 80 10.78 -0.28 -8.25
N ILE A 81 11.18 -0.32 -6.98
CA ILE A 81 10.33 -0.04 -5.85
C ILE A 81 10.66 1.37 -5.34
N ASN A 82 9.67 2.26 -5.31
CA ASN A 82 9.82 3.59 -4.72
C ASN A 82 9.83 3.47 -3.20
N VAL A 83 10.97 3.69 -2.59
CA VAL A 83 11.12 3.65 -1.13
C VAL A 83 10.75 5.02 -0.55
N LEU A 84 9.65 5.07 0.18
CA LEU A 84 9.16 6.28 0.84
C LEU A 84 9.75 6.37 2.24
N VAL A 85 10.45 7.45 2.52
CA VAL A 85 11.12 7.69 3.80
C VAL A 85 10.47 8.86 4.54
N PRO A 86 10.57 8.91 5.88
CA PRO A 86 10.16 10.07 6.65
C PRO A 86 10.94 11.33 6.25
N ASP A 87 10.32 12.50 6.45
CA ASP A 87 11.02 13.75 6.32
C ASP A 87 12.16 13.82 7.37
N PRO A 88 13.41 14.04 6.95
CA PRO A 88 14.56 13.95 7.85
C PRO A 88 14.55 15.03 8.93
N ILE A 89 14.02 16.22 8.65
CA ILE A 89 13.96 17.32 9.61
C ILE A 89 12.94 17.01 10.71
N GLN A 90 11.73 16.59 10.30
CA GLN A 90 10.67 16.21 11.24
C GLN A 90 11.10 15.01 12.10
N LEU A 91 11.74 14.03 11.47
CA LEU A 91 12.23 12.85 12.18
C LEU A 91 13.30 13.21 13.21
N GLN A 92 14.24 14.09 12.87
CA GLN A 92 15.27 14.54 13.78
C GLN A 92 14.67 15.31 14.96
N GLN A 93 13.80 16.28 14.70
CA GLN A 93 13.12 17.05 15.76
C GLN A 93 12.34 16.13 16.72
N PHE A 94 11.65 15.13 16.18
CA PHE A 94 10.95 14.14 16.99
C PHE A 94 11.91 13.32 17.87
N THR A 95 13.00 12.84 17.30
CA THR A 95 13.97 12.01 18.04
C THR A 95 14.76 12.82 19.06
N ASP A 96 15.09 14.08 18.78
CA ASP A 96 15.78 14.99 19.72
C ASP A 96 14.89 15.33 20.91
N THR A 97 13.58 15.47 20.69
CA THR A 97 12.62 15.84 21.74
C THR A 97 12.19 14.65 22.58
N LYS A 98 11.90 13.50 21.94
CA LYS A 98 11.24 12.35 22.59
C LYS A 98 12.11 11.09 22.65
N GLY A 99 13.27 11.11 22.01
CA GLY A 99 14.14 9.94 21.93
C GLY A 99 13.69 8.88 20.91
N LEU A 100 14.52 7.88 20.75
CA LEU A 100 14.33 6.85 19.72
C LEU A 100 13.18 5.86 20.04
N PHE A 101 12.81 5.72 21.29
CA PHE A 101 11.92 4.67 21.79
C PHE A 101 10.66 5.21 22.47
N SER A 102 10.33 6.48 22.28
CA SER A 102 9.17 7.15 22.89
C SER A 102 7.84 6.42 22.62
N PHE A 103 7.71 5.72 21.50
CA PHE A 103 6.51 4.95 21.15
C PHE A 103 6.20 3.80 22.15
N TYR A 104 7.13 3.41 22.99
CA TYR A 104 6.86 2.47 24.10
C TYR A 104 6.22 3.15 25.30
N THR A 105 6.36 4.46 25.44
CA THR A 105 5.94 5.20 26.63
C THR A 105 4.77 6.14 26.38
N ASP A 106 4.74 6.83 25.23
CA ASP A 106 3.74 7.85 24.89
C ASP A 106 2.76 7.43 23.75
N GLY A 107 2.82 6.14 23.35
CA GLY A 107 2.00 5.58 22.31
C GLY A 107 2.58 5.75 20.90
N HIS A 108 1.88 5.13 19.94
CA HIS A 108 2.42 4.99 18.58
C HIS A 108 2.03 6.12 17.62
N LYS A 109 1.04 6.94 17.99
CA LYS A 109 0.37 7.84 17.03
C LYS A 109 1.35 8.79 16.36
N GLU A 110 2.06 9.62 17.12
CA GLU A 110 2.98 10.60 16.57
C GLU A 110 4.14 9.96 15.79
N CYS A 111 4.71 8.88 16.32
CA CYS A 111 5.74 8.12 15.64
C CYS A 111 5.23 7.56 14.29
N CYS A 112 4.01 7.01 14.26
CA CYS A 112 3.39 6.52 13.03
C CYS A 112 3.05 7.65 12.06
N ASP A 113 2.58 8.78 12.55
CA ASP A 113 2.25 9.94 11.73
C ASP A 113 3.49 10.44 10.97
N ILE A 114 4.62 10.61 11.66
CA ILE A 114 5.88 11.07 11.05
C ILE A 114 6.48 10.01 10.12
N ARG A 115 6.54 8.75 10.57
CA ARG A 115 7.28 7.70 9.86
C ARG A 115 6.52 6.99 8.75
N LYS A 116 5.18 7.04 8.78
CA LYS A 116 4.33 6.30 7.85
C LYS A 116 3.30 7.19 7.17
N VAL A 117 2.45 7.89 7.96
CA VAL A 117 1.29 8.59 7.43
C VAL A 117 1.70 9.77 6.56
N ALA A 118 2.64 10.60 7.02
CA ALA A 118 3.09 11.77 6.27
C ALA A 118 3.75 11.42 4.92
N PRO A 119 4.76 10.52 4.84
CA PRO A 119 5.34 10.13 3.57
C PRO A 119 4.33 9.44 2.65
N LEU A 120 3.44 8.59 3.19
CA LEU A 120 2.38 7.95 2.42
C LEU A 120 1.41 8.98 1.83
N LYS A 121 0.93 9.92 2.63
CA LYS A 121 0.02 10.99 2.19
C LYS A 121 0.64 11.83 1.07
N LYS A 122 1.91 12.19 1.23
CA LYS A 122 2.66 12.94 0.21
C LYS A 122 2.74 12.18 -1.13
N PHE A 123 2.99 10.89 -1.07
CA PHE A 123 3.08 10.05 -2.26
C PHE A 123 1.72 9.83 -2.92
N LEU A 124 0.70 9.47 -2.14
CA LEU A 124 -0.65 9.18 -2.62
C LEU A 124 -1.35 10.41 -3.21
N ALA A 125 -0.98 11.62 -2.80
CA ALA A 125 -1.51 12.86 -3.39
C ALA A 125 -1.27 12.97 -4.90
N GLY A 126 -0.24 12.31 -5.43
CA GLY A 126 0.07 12.24 -6.86
C GLY A 126 -0.68 11.12 -7.62
N LEU A 127 -1.41 10.27 -6.93
CA LEU A 127 -2.08 9.11 -7.53
C LEU A 127 -3.59 9.33 -7.71
N SER A 128 -4.16 8.63 -8.69
CA SER A 128 -5.62 8.44 -8.80
C SER A 128 -6.08 7.15 -8.14
N THR A 129 -5.18 6.17 -8.09
CA THR A 129 -5.49 4.82 -7.65
C THR A 129 -4.29 4.20 -6.94
N TRP A 130 -4.55 3.49 -5.87
CA TRP A 130 -3.55 2.61 -5.26
C TRP A 130 -4.12 1.22 -4.97
N VAL A 131 -3.26 0.22 -5.02
CA VAL A 131 -3.60 -1.19 -4.86
C VAL A 131 -2.88 -1.71 -3.63
N THR A 132 -3.58 -2.44 -2.79
CA THR A 132 -3.03 -3.02 -1.55
C THR A 132 -3.25 -4.53 -1.50
N GLY A 133 -2.37 -5.24 -0.80
CA GLY A 133 -2.53 -6.65 -0.47
C GLY A 133 -3.36 -6.91 0.79
N GLN A 134 -4.17 -5.94 1.22
CA GLN A 134 -4.98 -6.11 2.42
C GLN A 134 -6.04 -7.19 2.23
N ARG A 135 -6.22 -8.00 3.26
CA ARG A 135 -7.21 -9.09 3.30
C ARG A 135 -8.04 -9.03 4.58
N ARG A 136 -9.25 -9.56 4.52
CA ARG A 136 -10.14 -9.63 5.69
C ARG A 136 -9.59 -10.55 6.78
N ASP A 137 -8.92 -11.64 6.40
CA ASP A 137 -8.36 -12.62 7.33
C ASP A 137 -7.19 -12.10 8.18
N GLN A 138 -6.51 -11.03 7.75
CA GLN A 138 -5.38 -10.46 8.50
C GLN A 138 -5.76 -9.83 9.84
N SER A 139 -7.01 -9.40 10.01
CA SER A 139 -7.52 -8.84 11.27
C SER A 139 -9.06 -8.80 11.27
N SER A 140 -9.68 -9.65 12.06
CA SER A 140 -11.14 -9.63 12.25
C SER A 140 -11.64 -8.34 12.92
N ALA A 141 -10.80 -7.69 13.72
CA ALA A 141 -11.19 -6.48 14.46
C ALA A 141 -11.18 -5.22 13.58
N THR A 142 -10.26 -5.12 12.59
CA THR A 142 -10.06 -3.88 11.84
C THR A 142 -10.33 -4.01 10.34
N ARG A 143 -10.40 -5.24 9.80
CA ARG A 143 -10.51 -5.50 8.36
C ARG A 143 -11.74 -6.30 7.94
N HIS A 144 -12.65 -6.62 8.87
CA HIS A 144 -13.87 -7.37 8.56
C HIS A 144 -14.76 -6.67 7.51
N SER A 145 -14.77 -5.34 7.47
CA SER A 145 -15.54 -4.51 6.54
C SER A 145 -14.75 -4.08 5.29
N LEU A 146 -13.56 -4.65 5.06
CA LEU A 146 -12.74 -4.33 3.90
C LEU A 146 -13.47 -4.72 2.60
N ASN A 147 -13.53 -3.80 1.65
CA ASN A 147 -14.09 -4.03 0.33
C ASN A 147 -13.01 -4.15 -0.74
N VAL A 148 -13.36 -4.75 -1.87
CA VAL A 148 -12.45 -4.84 -3.03
C VAL A 148 -12.14 -3.46 -3.58
N VAL A 149 -13.14 -2.56 -3.59
CA VAL A 149 -13.00 -1.17 -4.04
C VAL A 149 -13.50 -0.23 -2.96
N GLU A 150 -12.71 0.79 -2.63
CA GLU A 150 -13.02 1.78 -1.60
C GLU A 150 -12.64 3.19 -2.07
N SER A 151 -13.43 4.20 -1.68
CA SER A 151 -12.96 5.58 -1.70
C SER A 151 -12.04 5.80 -0.51
N ASP A 152 -10.81 6.19 -0.75
CA ASP A 152 -9.87 6.46 0.33
C ASP A 152 -9.97 7.92 0.78
N THR A 153 -10.97 8.22 1.61
CA THR A 153 -11.20 9.56 2.13
C THR A 153 -10.12 10.05 3.09
N HIS A 154 -9.33 9.13 3.67
CA HIS A 154 -8.26 9.48 4.60
C HIS A 154 -7.04 10.09 3.90
N PHE A 155 -6.71 9.59 2.72
CA PHE A 155 -5.56 10.03 1.92
C PHE A 155 -5.95 10.86 0.69
N SER A 156 -7.24 11.02 0.40
CA SER A 156 -7.72 11.90 -0.66
C SER A 156 -7.28 13.34 -0.43
N GLY A 157 -6.85 13.99 -1.49
CA GLY A 157 -6.58 15.43 -1.48
C GLY A 157 -7.88 16.23 -1.56
N PRO A 158 -7.82 17.57 -1.32
CA PRO A 158 -9.01 18.41 -1.30
C PRO A 158 -9.76 18.48 -2.64
N ASN A 159 -9.12 18.10 -3.74
CA ASN A 159 -9.67 18.21 -5.09
C ASN A 159 -9.50 16.93 -5.93
N LYS A 160 -9.21 15.79 -5.31
CA LYS A 160 -8.96 14.55 -6.03
C LYS A 160 -9.43 13.36 -5.21
N ASP A 161 -10.35 12.60 -5.77
CA ASP A 161 -10.74 11.32 -5.22
C ASP A 161 -9.60 10.30 -5.42
N LEU A 162 -9.25 9.61 -4.36
CA LEU A 162 -8.31 8.50 -4.39
C LEU A 162 -9.08 7.20 -4.26
N ILE A 163 -8.93 6.31 -5.24
CA ILE A 163 -9.56 4.99 -5.20
C ILE A 163 -8.55 3.97 -4.69
N LYS A 164 -8.95 3.23 -3.69
CA LYS A 164 -8.19 2.11 -3.15
C LYS A 164 -8.79 0.79 -3.60
N TYR A 165 -7.94 -0.09 -4.13
CA TYR A 165 -8.33 -1.45 -4.48
C TYR A 165 -7.61 -2.47 -3.61
N ASN A 166 -8.35 -3.47 -3.15
CA ASN A 166 -7.87 -4.59 -2.36
C ASN A 166 -8.17 -5.91 -3.09
N PRO A 167 -7.44 -6.26 -4.17
CA PRO A 167 -7.76 -7.43 -4.99
C PRO A 167 -7.74 -8.75 -4.22
N LEU A 168 -6.95 -8.83 -3.15
CA LEU A 168 -6.83 -10.01 -2.30
C LEU A 168 -7.84 -10.03 -1.13
N CYS A 169 -8.80 -9.10 -1.10
CA CYS A 169 -9.72 -8.86 0.01
C CYS A 169 -10.34 -10.15 0.58
N HIS A 170 -10.75 -11.07 -0.29
CA HIS A 170 -11.42 -12.33 0.07
C HIS A 170 -10.47 -13.54 0.20
N TRP A 171 -9.19 -13.37 -0.09
CA TRP A 171 -8.22 -14.46 -0.03
C TRP A 171 -7.77 -14.74 1.40
N SER A 172 -7.55 -16.02 1.69
CA SER A 172 -6.92 -16.44 2.95
C SER A 172 -5.38 -16.39 2.84
N SER A 173 -4.71 -16.48 3.99
CA SER A 173 -3.24 -16.59 4.04
C SER A 173 -2.72 -17.84 3.33
N GLU A 174 -3.53 -18.90 3.23
CA GLU A 174 -3.16 -20.14 2.53
C GLU A 174 -3.23 -19.99 0.99
N GLN A 175 -3.99 -19.01 0.50
CA GLN A 175 -4.15 -18.74 -0.94
C GLN A 175 -3.09 -17.78 -1.49
N VAL A 176 -2.38 -17.07 -0.61
CA VAL A 176 -1.33 -16.12 -0.95
C VAL A 176 0.03 -16.79 -0.90
#